data_76b6f0c6f87efdc00686a8da174e9ab2
#
_entry.id   76b6f0c6f87efdc00686a8da174e9ab2
#
_cell.length_a   1.000
_cell.length_b   1.000
_cell.length_c   1.000
_cell.angle_alpha   90.00
_cell.angle_beta   90.00
_cell.angle_gamma   90.00
#
_symmetry.space_group_name_H-M   'P 1'
#
loop_
_entity.id
_entity.type
_entity.pdbx_description
1 polymer ?
#
loop_
_entity_poly.entity_id
_entity_poly.type
_entity_poly.pdbx_seq_one_letter_code
_entity_poly.pdbx_strand_id
1 'polypeptide(L)'
;MNQSNSTMKRLLFVAITLLLGFTAEAEVRGYGALTLDFTRARKTGQTIVIPAKNGQKQKLYVAVVCEGRVFNSTDDEMKWGEWSEPKNIFESRIVADVCNFI
;
A
#
# COMPACT_ATOMS: atom_id res chain seq x y z
N MET A 1 1.67 -3.77 -46.09
CA MET A 1 1.47 -3.57 -45.45
C MET A 1 1.13 -3.33 -44.76
N ASN A 2 1.22 -3.43 -45.00
CA ASN A 2 1.00 -3.12 -44.20
C ASN A 2 0.59 -3.13 -43.54
N GLN A 3 0.24 -3.27 -43.63
CA GLN A 3 -0.11 -3.44 -42.85
C GLN A 3 0.35 -3.93 -41.94
N SER A 4 0.74 -4.55 -42.17
CA SER A 4 1.50 -5.32 -41.27
C SER A 4 2.21 -4.49 -40.25
N ASN A 5 2.63 -3.40 -40.60
CA ASN A 5 3.19 -2.49 -39.65
C ASN A 5 2.30 -2.19 -38.52
N SER A 6 1.06 -2.06 -38.79
CA SER A 6 0.14 -1.76 -37.74
C SER A 6 0.04 -2.88 -36.76
N THR A 7 0.32 -4.07 -37.19
CA THR A 7 0.25 -5.20 -36.29
C THR A 7 1.23 -5.07 -35.15
N MET A 8 2.43 -4.63 -35.45
CA MET A 8 3.42 -4.50 -34.41
C MET A 8 3.10 -3.42 -33.44
N LYS A 9 2.49 -2.37 -33.91
CA LYS A 9 2.12 -1.30 -33.01
C LYS A 9 1.13 -1.76 -31.97
N ARG A 10 0.23 -2.59 -32.37
CA ARG A 10 -0.77 -3.08 -31.43
C ARG A 10 -0.16 -3.88 -30.31
N LEU A 11 0.89 -4.59 -30.60
CA LEU A 11 1.56 -5.37 -29.57
C LEU A 11 2.13 -4.47 -28.49
N LEU A 12 2.64 -3.33 -28.85
CA LEU A 12 3.17 -2.42 -27.88
C LEU A 12 2.11 -1.92 -26.93
N PHE A 13 0.93 -1.65 -27.44
CA PHE A 13 -0.15 -1.21 -26.58
C PHE A 13 -0.47 -2.23 -25.53
N VAL A 14 -0.52 -3.47 -25.92
CA VAL A 14 -0.86 -4.53 -24.97
C VAL A 14 0.13 -4.55 -23.83
N ALA A 15 1.39 -4.39 -24.12
CA ALA A 15 2.41 -4.41 -23.08
C ALA A 15 2.20 -3.30 -22.07
N ILE A 16 1.87 -2.12 -22.55
CA ILE A 16 1.66 -1.00 -21.66
C ILE A 16 0.47 -1.24 -20.75
N THR A 17 -0.58 -1.80 -21.29
CA THR A 17 -1.77 -2.07 -20.49
C THR A 17 -1.46 -3.02 -19.36
N LEU A 18 -0.65 -4.02 -19.60
CA LEU A 18 -0.31 -4.96 -18.55
C LEU A 18 0.43 -4.30 -17.41
N LEU A 19 1.32 -3.38 -17.71
CA LEU A 19 2.06 -2.70 -16.67
C LEU A 19 1.12 -1.90 -15.78
N LEU A 20 0.15 -1.24 -16.35
CA LEU A 20 -0.80 -0.47 -15.56
C LEU A 20 -1.59 -1.38 -14.65
N GLY A 21 -1.97 -2.55 -15.11
CA GLY A 21 -2.71 -3.48 -14.28
C GLY A 21 -1.92 -3.92 -13.07
N PHE A 22 -0.66 -4.23 -13.24
CA PHE A 22 0.19 -4.58 -12.12
C PHE A 22 0.24 -3.50 -11.08
N THR A 23 0.45 -2.28 -11.51
CA THR A 23 0.57 -1.16 -10.59
C THR A 23 -0.67 -1.03 -9.72
N ALA A 24 -1.83 -1.14 -10.33
CA ALA A 24 -3.07 -0.98 -9.59
C ALA A 24 -3.21 -2.06 -8.53
N GLU A 25 -2.84 -3.29 -8.83
CA GLU A 25 -2.99 -4.36 -7.87
C GLU A 25 -2.03 -4.25 -6.71
N ALA A 26 -0.86 -3.68 -6.94
CA ALA A 26 0.14 -3.59 -5.90
C ALA A 26 -0.17 -2.53 -4.86
N GLU A 27 -1.13 -1.66 -5.11
CA GLU A 27 -1.35 -0.49 -4.29
C GLU A 27 -2.32 -0.70 -3.14
N VAL A 28 -3.13 -1.74 -3.18
CA VAL A 28 -4.06 -2.06 -2.10
C VAL A 28 -3.77 -3.46 -1.63
N ARG A 29 -3.51 -3.62 -0.33
CA ARG A 29 -3.09 -4.91 0.21
C ARG A 29 -3.81 -5.24 1.50
N GLY A 30 -4.04 -6.53 1.73
CA GLY A 30 -4.67 -7.02 2.93
C GLY A 30 -3.69 -7.61 3.91
N TYR A 31 -3.92 -7.36 5.19
CA TYR A 31 -3.10 -7.88 6.28
C TYR A 31 -4.04 -8.34 7.39
N GLY A 32 -4.49 -9.58 7.29
CA GLY A 32 -5.49 -10.06 8.22
C GLY A 32 -6.77 -9.28 8.07
N ALA A 33 -7.22 -8.65 9.14
CA ALA A 33 -8.44 -7.85 9.12
C ALA A 33 -8.23 -6.46 8.54
N LEU A 34 -6.98 -6.05 8.31
CA LEU A 34 -6.70 -4.71 7.80
C LEU A 34 -6.47 -4.72 6.31
N THR A 35 -6.97 -3.70 5.63
CA THR A 35 -6.67 -3.44 4.23
C THR A 35 -6.06 -2.06 4.13
N LEU A 36 -4.87 -1.97 3.55
CA LEU A 36 -4.14 -0.71 3.44
C LEU A 36 -4.12 -0.24 2.00
N ASP A 37 -4.34 1.05 1.81
CA ASP A 37 -4.33 1.68 0.49
C ASP A 37 -3.02 2.41 0.31
N PHE A 38 -2.05 1.75 -0.32
CA PHE A 38 -0.73 2.33 -0.52
C PHE A 38 -0.72 3.47 -1.52
N THR A 39 -1.75 3.57 -2.37
CA THR A 39 -1.82 4.69 -3.31
C THR A 39 -1.96 6.02 -2.60
N ARG A 40 -2.50 5.99 -1.39
CA ARG A 40 -2.74 7.22 -0.64
C ARG A 40 -1.78 7.38 0.51
N ALA A 41 -0.71 6.62 0.50
CA ALA A 41 0.30 6.75 1.54
C ALA A 41 0.96 8.13 1.44
N ARG A 42 1.24 8.71 2.59
CA ARG A 42 1.87 10.03 2.65
C ARG A 42 3.05 9.97 3.60
N LYS A 43 4.13 10.56 3.17
CA LYS A 43 5.33 10.62 3.99
C LYS A 43 5.48 12.03 4.55
N THR A 44 5.55 12.14 5.86
CA THR A 44 5.75 13.40 6.56
C THR A 44 6.96 13.24 7.44
N GLY A 45 8.07 13.85 7.04
CA GLY A 45 9.33 13.60 7.72
C GLY A 45 9.71 12.14 7.57
N GLN A 46 9.84 11.44 8.68
CA GLN A 46 10.17 10.02 8.65
C GLN A 46 8.96 9.12 8.88
N THR A 47 7.79 9.71 9.00
CA THR A 47 6.56 8.97 9.26
C THR A 47 5.81 8.76 7.97
N ILE A 48 5.41 7.53 7.71
CA ILE A 48 4.58 7.20 6.56
C ILE A 48 3.21 6.84 7.07
N VAL A 49 2.17 7.56 6.61
CA VAL A 49 0.80 7.38 7.04
C VAL A 49 0.00 6.81 5.88
N ILE A 50 -0.75 5.75 6.14
CA ILE A 50 -1.47 5.04 5.10
C ILE A 50 -2.92 4.87 5.53
N PRO A 51 -3.89 5.28 4.67
CA PRO A 51 -5.30 5.01 4.96
C PRO A 51 -5.56 3.51 4.96
N ALA A 52 -6.42 3.08 5.86
CA ALA A 52 -6.72 1.66 6.00
C ALA A 52 -8.18 1.46 6.36
N LYS A 53 -8.61 0.21 6.31
CA LYS A 53 -9.93 -0.20 6.77
C LYS A 53 -9.79 -1.47 7.58
N ASN A 54 -10.61 -1.62 8.60
CA ASN A 54 -10.61 -2.86 9.37
C ASN A 54 -11.59 -3.87 8.76
N GLY A 55 -11.77 -5.01 9.42
CA GLY A 55 -12.65 -6.06 8.90
C GLY A 55 -14.11 -5.65 8.81
N GLN A 56 -14.51 -4.62 9.52
CA GLN A 56 -15.86 -4.07 9.48
C GLN A 56 -15.94 -2.88 8.54
N LYS A 57 -14.90 -2.64 7.76
CA LYS A 57 -14.83 -1.56 6.78
C LYS A 57 -14.84 -0.17 7.40
N GLN A 58 -14.49 -0.07 8.67
CA GLN A 58 -14.32 1.22 9.30
C GLN A 58 -12.96 1.79 8.93
N LYS A 59 -12.93 3.09 8.70
CA LYS A 59 -11.71 3.77 8.30
C LYS A 59 -10.80 3.97 9.49
N LEU A 60 -9.51 3.83 9.24
CA LEU A 60 -8.49 4.14 10.22
C LEU A 60 -7.21 4.49 9.48
N TYR A 61 -6.20 4.88 10.21
CA TYR A 61 -4.90 5.18 9.64
C TYR A 61 -3.85 4.33 10.33
N VAL A 62 -2.88 3.93 9.54
CA VAL A 62 -1.71 3.21 10.01
C VAL A 62 -0.51 4.10 9.76
N ALA A 63 0.44 4.11 10.68
CA ALA A 63 1.66 4.88 10.54
C ALA A 63 2.86 4.01 10.84
N VAL A 64 3.93 4.23 10.07
CA VAL A 64 5.16 3.47 10.19
C VAL A 64 6.33 4.44 10.15
N VAL A 65 7.30 4.25 11.02
CA VAL A 65 8.59 4.91 10.93
C VAL A 65 9.62 3.83 10.63
N CYS A 66 10.17 3.86 9.43
CA CYS A 66 11.02 2.76 8.97
C CYS A 66 12.35 2.73 9.69
N GLU A 67 12.86 3.88 10.07
CA GLU A 67 14.15 3.93 10.75
C GLU A 67 14.13 3.12 12.04
N GLY A 68 13.09 3.26 12.84
CA GLY A 68 12.98 2.50 14.08
C GLY A 68 12.12 1.26 13.94
N ARG A 69 11.54 1.04 12.76
CA ARG A 69 10.63 -0.06 12.49
C ARG A 69 9.53 -0.15 13.53
N VAL A 70 8.90 0.99 13.78
CA VAL A 70 7.80 1.09 14.74
C VAL A 70 6.50 1.37 14.01
N PHE A 71 5.42 0.96 14.64
CA PHE A 71 4.08 0.93 14.08
C PHE A 71 3.12 1.65 15.01
N ASN A 72 2.12 2.30 14.44
CA ASN A 72 1.03 2.91 15.19
C ASN A 72 -0.23 2.85 14.34
N SER A 73 -1.37 2.95 14.99
CA SER A 73 -2.64 3.00 14.27
C SER A 73 -3.65 3.81 15.06
N THR A 74 -4.69 4.26 14.37
CA THR A 74 -5.78 4.96 15.04
C THR A 74 -6.83 3.94 15.49
N ASP A 75 -7.59 4.32 16.50
CA ASP A 75 -8.73 3.52 16.96
C ASP A 75 -9.98 3.89 16.17
N ASP A 76 -11.14 3.41 16.62
CA ASP A 76 -12.40 3.65 15.91
C ASP A 76 -12.86 5.10 16.04
N GLU A 77 -12.26 5.89 16.92
CA GLU A 77 -12.52 7.31 17.02
C GLU A 77 -11.45 8.14 16.31
N MET A 78 -10.60 7.48 15.53
CA MET A 78 -9.54 8.12 14.76
C MET A 78 -8.47 8.75 15.65
N LYS A 79 -8.27 8.20 16.84
CA LYS A 79 -7.23 8.68 17.75
C LYS A 79 -6.03 7.76 17.65
N TRP A 80 -4.84 8.35 17.57
CA TRP A 80 -3.61 7.59 17.50
C TRP A 80 -3.32 6.87 18.80
N GLY A 81 -2.87 5.64 18.68
CA GLY A 81 -2.38 4.90 19.83
C GLY A 81 -0.93 5.27 20.13
N GLU A 82 -0.19 4.32 20.65
CA GLU A 82 1.20 4.56 20.99
C GLU A 82 2.10 3.83 20.01
N TRP A 83 3.24 4.42 19.71
CA TRP A 83 4.24 3.78 18.86
C TRP A 83 4.78 2.54 19.55
N SER A 84 4.91 1.47 18.80
CA SER A 84 5.47 0.24 19.34
C SER A 84 6.10 -0.57 18.23
N GLU A 85 6.92 -1.52 18.61
CA GLU A 85 7.38 -2.52 17.66
C GLU A 85 6.19 -3.35 17.22
N PRO A 86 6.27 -3.96 16.03
CA PRO A 86 5.16 -4.81 15.57
C PRO A 86 4.86 -5.90 16.59
N LYS A 87 3.57 -6.08 16.88
CA LYS A 87 3.15 -7.01 17.92
C LYS A 87 2.74 -8.37 17.38
N ASN A 88 2.55 -8.46 16.07
CA ASN A 88 2.13 -9.72 15.46
C ASN A 88 2.64 -9.76 14.03
N ILE A 89 2.36 -10.88 13.36
CA ILE A 89 2.90 -11.08 12.03
C ILE A 89 2.32 -10.11 11.03
N PHE A 90 1.07 -9.69 11.22
CA PHE A 90 0.47 -8.75 10.28
C PHE A 90 1.12 -7.39 10.38
N GLU A 91 1.34 -6.91 11.59
CA GLU A 91 2.02 -5.63 11.78
C GLU A 91 3.45 -5.69 11.27
N SER A 92 4.13 -6.82 11.46
CA SER A 92 5.48 -6.98 10.93
C SER A 92 5.49 -6.90 9.41
N ARG A 93 4.52 -7.51 8.77
CA ARG A 93 4.43 -7.46 7.31
C ARG A 93 4.10 -6.06 6.82
N ILE A 94 3.25 -5.35 7.54
CA ILE A 94 2.92 -3.97 7.17
C ILE A 94 4.19 -3.13 7.19
N VAL A 95 4.96 -3.21 8.27
CA VAL A 95 6.19 -2.45 8.38
C VAL A 95 7.14 -2.81 7.24
N ALA A 96 7.32 -4.10 6.97
CA ALA A 96 8.22 -4.53 5.91
C ALA A 96 7.77 -4.02 4.56
N ASP A 97 6.49 -4.15 4.25
CA ASP A 97 5.99 -3.74 2.93
C ASP A 97 6.00 -2.23 2.77
N VAL A 98 5.59 -1.50 3.80
CA VAL A 98 5.61 -0.04 3.74
C VAL A 98 7.02 0.46 3.50
N CYS A 99 7.98 -0.11 4.22
CA CYS A 99 9.36 0.36 4.12
C CYS A 99 10.01 -0.06 2.81
N ASN A 100 9.53 -1.11 2.17
CA ASN A 100 10.06 -1.53 0.88
C ASN A 100 9.44 -0.79 -0.29
N PHE A 101 8.17 -0.37 -0.16
CA PHE A 101 7.48 0.26 -1.29
C PHE A 101 7.54 1.78 -1.27
N ILE A 102 7.69 2.35 -0.11
CA ILE A 102 7.65 3.79 0.03
C ILE A 102 8.98 4.31 0.55
#